data_a90f3d87f76d8b5ed5c9c14404b8c56e
#
_entry.id   a90f3d87f76d8b5ed5c9c14404b8c56e
#
_cell.length_a   1.000
_cell.length_b   1.000
_cell.length_c   1.000
_cell.angle_alpha   90.00
_cell.angle_beta   90.00
_cell.angle_gamma   90.00
#
_symmetry.space_group_name_H-M   'P 1'
#
loop_
_entity.id
_entity.type
_entity.pdbx_description
1 polymer ?
#
loop_
_entity_poly.entity_id
_entity_poly.type
_entity_poly.pdbx_seq_one_letter_code
_entity_poly.pdbx_strand_id
1 'polypeptide(L)'
;MAKEVAAFIKLQIKGGAANPSPPVGPALGSKGVNIMDFCKQFNARTQDKAGKVLPVIITVYTDKSFDFVVKQPPVAIQLKEAAKVKSGSAQPIRSKVGEVTWEQVKAIAEDKMPDMNCFTVEAAMRMIAGTARSMGINVVGEFPNI
;
A
#
# COMPACT_ATOMS: atom_id res chain seq x y z
N MET A 1 2.46 27.95 15.09
CA MET A 1 2.61 26.97 16.18
C MET A 1 2.38 25.56 15.64
N ALA A 2 3.23 24.63 16.06
CA ALA A 2 3.03 23.22 15.71
C ALA A 2 1.79 22.69 16.43
N LYS A 3 0.91 22.02 15.69
CA LYS A 3 -0.27 21.35 16.26
C LYS A 3 0.15 20.07 16.95
N GLU A 4 -0.45 19.76 18.08
CA GLU A 4 -0.22 18.49 18.74
C GLU A 4 -0.97 17.35 18.03
N VAL A 5 -0.25 16.25 17.80
CA VAL A 5 -0.83 15.06 17.18
C VAL A 5 -1.64 14.29 18.22
N ALA A 6 -2.93 14.10 17.96
CA ALA A 6 -3.79 13.30 18.81
C ALA A 6 -3.73 11.81 18.46
N ALA A 7 -3.71 11.49 17.17
CA ALA A 7 -3.70 10.09 16.72
C ALA A 7 -3.22 9.97 15.28
N PHE A 8 -2.79 8.75 14.93
CA PHE A 8 -2.55 8.36 13.55
C PHE A 8 -3.57 7.31 13.12
N ILE A 9 -4.04 7.41 11.88
CA ILE A 9 -4.94 6.43 11.29
C ILE A 9 -4.27 5.93 10.01
N LYS A 10 -4.17 4.62 9.87
CA LYS A 10 -3.59 3.98 8.68
C LYS A 10 -4.68 3.19 7.97
N LEU A 11 -4.92 3.50 6.71
CA LEU A 11 -5.96 2.87 5.89
C LEU A 11 -5.41 2.52 4.52
N GLN A 12 -6.06 1.56 3.88
CA GLN A 12 -5.85 1.24 2.47
C GLN A 12 -7.16 1.51 1.72
N ILE A 13 -7.13 2.48 0.80
CA ILE A 13 -8.32 2.98 0.11
C ILE A 13 -8.04 2.99 -1.38
N LYS A 14 -9.04 2.62 -2.18
CA LYS A 14 -8.92 2.72 -3.64
C LYS A 14 -8.84 4.18 -4.06
N GLY A 15 -7.89 4.50 -4.93
CA GLY A 15 -7.72 5.85 -5.46
C GLY A 15 -8.97 6.36 -6.17
N GLY A 16 -9.37 7.59 -5.86
CA GLY A 16 -10.56 8.21 -6.43
C GLY A 16 -11.90 7.64 -5.97
N ALA A 17 -11.91 6.68 -5.05
CA ALA A 17 -13.10 5.97 -4.61
C ALA A 17 -13.32 5.98 -3.10
N ALA A 18 -12.75 6.94 -2.39
CA ALA A 18 -12.98 7.08 -0.96
C ALA A 18 -14.43 7.53 -0.71
N ASN A 19 -15.09 6.86 0.23
CA ASN A 19 -16.45 7.15 0.62
C ASN A 19 -16.64 6.92 2.13
N PRO A 20 -17.76 7.42 2.73
CA PRO A 20 -18.00 7.28 4.16
C PRO A 20 -18.28 5.86 4.65
N SER A 21 -18.43 4.89 3.75
CA SER A 21 -18.66 3.50 4.14
C SER A 21 -17.42 2.86 4.76
N PRO A 22 -17.57 1.74 5.49
CA PRO A 22 -16.40 1.03 6.02
C PRO A 22 -15.37 0.70 4.93
N PRO A 23 -14.06 0.77 5.23
CA PRO A 23 -13.44 1.01 6.55
C PRO A 23 -13.20 2.48 6.90
N VAL A 24 -13.49 3.41 6.00
CA VAL A 24 -13.14 4.83 6.15
C VAL A 24 -13.97 5.51 7.24
N GLY A 25 -15.28 5.35 7.20
CA GLY A 25 -16.21 6.01 8.11
C GLY A 25 -15.92 5.73 9.58
N PRO A 26 -15.93 4.45 10.01
CA PRO A 26 -15.66 4.11 11.41
C PRO A 26 -14.28 4.56 11.90
N ALA A 27 -13.25 4.43 11.08
CA ALA A 27 -11.89 4.80 11.45
C ALA A 27 -11.74 6.31 11.70
N LEU A 28 -12.30 7.13 10.82
CA LEU A 28 -12.26 8.59 10.95
C LEU A 28 -13.27 9.09 11.99
N GLY A 29 -14.44 8.52 12.03
CA GLY A 29 -15.49 8.90 12.98
C GLY A 29 -15.09 8.70 14.42
N SER A 30 -14.37 7.64 14.74
CA SER A 30 -13.86 7.37 16.10
C SER A 30 -12.88 8.44 16.60
N LYS A 31 -12.24 9.16 15.69
CA LYS A 31 -11.29 10.23 16.00
C LYS A 31 -11.88 11.64 15.83
N GLY A 32 -13.13 11.74 15.45
CA GLY A 32 -13.82 13.02 15.29
C GLY A 32 -13.42 13.81 14.05
N VAL A 33 -12.85 13.16 13.05
CA VAL A 33 -12.44 13.78 11.79
C VAL A 33 -13.64 13.93 10.85
N ASN A 34 -13.68 15.00 10.06
CA ASN A 34 -14.70 15.21 9.05
C ASN A 34 -14.48 14.25 7.87
N ILE A 35 -15.31 13.21 7.79
CA ILE A 35 -15.19 12.14 6.80
C ILE A 35 -15.37 12.66 5.38
N MET A 36 -16.32 13.55 5.17
CA MET A 36 -16.63 14.08 3.83
C MET A 36 -15.48 14.93 3.27
N ASP A 37 -14.88 15.77 4.11
CA ASP A 37 -13.72 16.56 3.71
C ASP A 37 -12.53 15.69 3.32
N PHE A 38 -12.27 14.66 4.13
CA PHE A 38 -11.21 13.69 3.83
C PHE A 38 -11.46 13.01 2.48
N CYS A 39 -12.66 12.51 2.26
CA CYS A 39 -13.02 11.83 1.01
C CYS A 39 -12.82 12.74 -0.21
N LYS A 40 -13.25 13.99 -0.12
CA LYS A 40 -13.07 14.97 -1.20
C LYS A 40 -11.62 15.22 -1.52
N GLN A 41 -10.81 15.50 -0.49
CA GLN A 41 -9.39 15.79 -0.67
C GLN A 41 -8.62 14.57 -1.19
N PHE A 42 -8.90 13.40 -0.64
CA PHE A 42 -8.28 12.15 -1.08
C PHE A 42 -8.62 11.85 -2.54
N ASN A 43 -9.89 11.93 -2.91
CA ASN A 43 -10.31 11.69 -4.30
C ASN A 43 -9.68 12.68 -5.27
N ALA A 44 -9.58 13.95 -4.88
CA ALA A 44 -8.92 14.97 -5.70
C ALA A 44 -7.42 14.67 -5.92
N ARG A 45 -6.72 14.21 -4.89
CA ARG A 45 -5.28 13.88 -4.97
C ARG A 45 -4.98 12.57 -5.68
N THR A 46 -5.93 11.66 -5.76
CA THR A 46 -5.73 10.29 -6.27
C THR A 46 -6.46 10.01 -7.58
N GLN A 47 -6.98 11.02 -8.27
CA GLN A 47 -7.68 10.85 -9.55
C GLN A 47 -6.83 10.18 -10.61
N ASP A 48 -5.54 10.50 -10.67
CA ASP A 48 -4.56 9.92 -11.59
C ASP A 48 -4.22 8.46 -11.26
N LYS A 49 -4.53 8.03 -10.03
CA LYS A 49 -4.30 6.67 -9.53
C LYS A 49 -5.58 5.91 -9.28
N ALA A 50 -6.66 6.29 -9.96
CA ALA A 50 -7.96 5.64 -9.81
C ALA A 50 -7.88 4.13 -10.08
N GLY A 51 -8.58 3.35 -9.26
CA GLY A 51 -8.60 1.90 -9.35
C GLY A 51 -7.46 1.17 -8.63
N LYS A 52 -6.41 1.87 -8.22
CA LYS A 52 -5.32 1.28 -7.42
C LYS A 52 -5.61 1.46 -5.94
N VAL A 53 -5.31 0.43 -5.15
CA VAL A 53 -5.38 0.54 -3.69
C VAL A 53 -4.15 1.29 -3.21
N LEU A 54 -4.37 2.34 -2.44
CA LEU A 54 -3.30 3.20 -1.93
C LEU A 54 -3.30 3.21 -0.41
N PRO A 55 -2.15 2.98 0.24
CA PRO A 55 -2.02 3.17 1.68
C PRO A 55 -2.06 4.66 2.00
N VAL A 56 -2.80 5.01 3.03
CA VAL A 56 -2.92 6.40 3.50
C VAL A 56 -2.60 6.44 4.98
N ILE A 57 -1.75 7.36 5.38
CA ILE A 57 -1.49 7.65 6.78
C ILE A 57 -2.11 9.01 7.08
N ILE A 58 -3.09 9.02 7.96
CA ILE A 58 -3.81 10.22 8.36
C ILE A 58 -3.33 10.63 9.74
N THR A 59 -2.85 11.86 9.87
CA THR A 59 -2.46 12.44 11.14
C THR A 59 -3.60 13.31 11.63
N VAL A 60 -4.16 12.98 12.81
CA VAL A 60 -5.24 13.72 13.44
C VAL A 60 -4.66 14.58 14.56
N TYR A 61 -4.98 15.86 14.56
CA TYR A 61 -4.53 16.80 15.57
C TYR A 61 -5.57 17.00 16.67
N THR A 62 -5.16 17.59 17.77
CA THR A 62 -6.04 17.82 18.94
C THR A 62 -7.21 18.77 18.65
N ASP A 63 -7.05 19.66 17.65
CA ASP A 63 -8.11 20.56 17.20
C ASP A 63 -9.09 19.92 16.21
N LYS A 64 -9.01 18.60 16.00
CA LYS A 64 -9.78 17.81 15.03
C LYS A 64 -9.46 18.09 13.58
N SER A 65 -8.43 18.86 13.28
CA SER A 65 -7.89 18.96 11.92
C SER A 65 -7.11 17.72 11.58
N PHE A 66 -6.86 17.50 10.30
CA PHE A 66 -6.13 16.33 9.84
C PHE A 66 -5.22 16.68 8.66
N ASP A 67 -4.13 15.94 8.55
CA ASP A 67 -3.30 15.87 7.35
C ASP A 67 -3.19 14.41 6.93
N PHE A 68 -2.94 14.17 5.66
CA PHE A 68 -2.73 12.80 5.19
C PHE A 68 -1.65 12.72 4.13
N VAL A 69 -0.98 11.58 4.10
CA VAL A 69 0.04 11.23 3.11
C VAL A 69 -0.41 9.97 2.38
N VAL A 70 -0.46 10.04 1.05
CA VAL A 70 -0.77 8.90 0.18
C VAL A 70 0.55 8.28 -0.26
N LYS A 71 0.70 6.97 -0.01
CA LYS A 71 1.90 6.22 -0.38
C LYS A 71 1.66 5.42 -1.66
N GLN A 72 2.72 4.78 -2.15
CA GLN A 72 2.63 3.90 -3.32
C GLN A 72 1.80 2.65 -3.00
N PRO A 73 1.20 2.00 -4.02
CA PRO A 73 0.38 0.80 -3.80
C PRO A 73 1.11 -0.27 -3.00
N PRO A 74 0.41 -1.05 -2.14
CA PRO A 74 1.04 -2.11 -1.37
C PRO A 74 1.68 -3.17 -2.26
N VAL A 75 2.84 -3.66 -1.86
CA VAL A 75 3.58 -4.71 -2.58
C VAL A 75 2.73 -5.96 -2.80
N ALA A 76 1.96 -6.36 -1.80
CA ALA A 76 1.09 -7.53 -1.89
C ALA A 76 0.09 -7.45 -3.05
N ILE A 77 -0.50 -6.28 -3.27
CA ILE A 77 -1.45 -6.07 -4.35
C ILE A 77 -0.74 -6.07 -5.70
N GLN A 78 0.41 -5.43 -5.81
CA GLN A 78 1.22 -5.44 -7.03
C GLN A 78 1.68 -6.85 -7.40
N LEU A 79 2.09 -7.64 -6.41
CA LEU A 79 2.48 -9.04 -6.63
C LEU A 79 1.31 -9.91 -7.10
N LYS A 80 0.11 -9.71 -6.55
CA LYS A 80 -1.09 -10.42 -7.01
C LYS A 80 -1.42 -10.09 -8.47
N GLU A 81 -1.30 -8.84 -8.85
CA GLU A 81 -1.51 -8.41 -10.24
C GLU A 81 -0.45 -9.00 -11.18
N ALA A 82 0.81 -8.97 -10.78
CA ALA A 82 1.91 -9.53 -11.58
C ALA A 82 1.79 -11.04 -11.76
N ALA A 83 1.39 -11.77 -10.72
CA ALA A 83 1.19 -13.22 -10.75
C ALA A 83 -0.17 -13.63 -11.33
N LYS A 84 -1.06 -12.67 -11.58
CA LYS A 84 -2.44 -12.89 -12.08
C LYS A 84 -3.27 -13.80 -11.19
N VAL A 85 -3.13 -13.63 -9.86
CA VAL A 85 -3.91 -14.38 -8.87
C VAL A 85 -4.84 -13.44 -8.11
N LYS A 86 -5.99 -13.97 -7.66
CA LYS A 86 -6.99 -13.18 -6.93
C LYS A 86 -6.58 -12.94 -5.48
N SER A 87 -5.93 -13.90 -4.86
CA SER A 87 -5.50 -13.81 -3.47
C SER A 87 -4.24 -14.62 -3.24
N GLY A 88 -3.53 -14.29 -2.16
CA GLY A 88 -2.39 -15.09 -1.71
C GLY A 88 -2.82 -16.44 -1.15
N SER A 89 -1.83 -17.31 -0.89
CA SER A 89 -2.06 -18.64 -0.34
C SER A 89 -2.44 -18.58 1.14
N ALA A 90 -3.37 -19.41 1.55
CA ALA A 90 -3.67 -19.66 2.96
C ALA A 90 -2.55 -20.45 3.66
N GLN A 91 -1.78 -21.23 2.90
CA GLN A 91 -0.65 -22.02 3.39
C GLN A 91 0.58 -21.77 2.50
N PRO A 92 1.24 -20.61 2.62
CA PRO A 92 2.25 -20.18 1.64
C PRO A 92 3.49 -21.07 1.60
N ILE A 93 3.80 -21.79 2.68
CA ILE A 93 4.94 -22.72 2.71
C ILE A 93 4.63 -24.01 1.94
N ARG A 94 3.40 -24.48 2.02
CA ARG A 94 2.96 -25.76 1.45
C ARG A 94 2.32 -25.63 0.09
N SER A 95 1.55 -24.56 -0.13
CA SER A 95 0.74 -24.39 -1.32
C SER A 95 1.11 -23.07 -2.00
N LYS A 96 1.74 -23.15 -3.16
CA LYS A 96 2.08 -21.98 -3.98
C LYS A 96 0.95 -21.70 -4.96
N VAL A 97 0.59 -20.44 -5.12
CA VAL A 97 -0.56 -20.02 -5.93
C VAL A 97 -0.16 -19.30 -7.22
N GLY A 98 1.09 -18.89 -7.35
CA GLY A 98 1.55 -18.18 -8.55
C GLY A 98 3.04 -18.02 -8.59
N GLU A 99 3.51 -17.40 -9.67
CA GLU A 99 4.93 -17.13 -9.92
C GLU A 99 5.10 -15.74 -10.51
N VAL A 100 6.22 -15.10 -10.17
CA VAL A 100 6.64 -13.82 -10.75
C VAL A 100 8.11 -13.93 -11.15
N THR A 101 8.53 -13.14 -12.14
CA THR A 101 9.92 -13.07 -12.56
C THR A 101 10.67 -11.97 -11.79
N TRP A 102 11.99 -12.03 -11.77
CA TRP A 102 12.81 -10.97 -11.17
C TRP A 102 12.63 -9.62 -11.87
N GLU A 103 12.31 -9.62 -13.17
CA GLU A 103 12.00 -8.39 -13.89
C GLU A 103 10.74 -7.71 -13.35
N GLN A 104 9.70 -8.50 -13.08
CA GLN A 104 8.47 -8.00 -12.46
C GLN A 104 8.73 -7.49 -11.04
N VAL A 105 9.53 -8.22 -10.26
CA VAL A 105 9.96 -7.81 -8.92
C VAL A 105 10.72 -6.50 -8.98
N LYS A 106 11.62 -6.34 -9.94
CA LYS A 106 12.38 -5.10 -10.15
C LYS A 106 11.47 -3.91 -10.46
N ALA A 107 10.49 -4.09 -11.33
CA ALA A 107 9.52 -3.03 -11.65
C ALA A 107 8.73 -2.59 -10.42
N ILE A 108 8.28 -3.54 -9.60
CA ILE A 108 7.60 -3.25 -8.34
C ILE A 108 8.54 -2.53 -7.36
N ALA A 109 9.80 -2.96 -7.28
CA ALA A 109 10.80 -2.36 -6.41
C ALA A 109 11.06 -0.89 -6.78
N GLU A 110 11.23 -0.59 -8.05
CA GLU A 110 11.44 0.78 -8.53
C GLU A 110 10.25 1.68 -8.20
N ASP A 111 9.03 1.19 -8.39
CA ASP A 111 7.81 1.93 -8.07
C ASP A 111 7.67 2.19 -6.57
N LYS A 112 8.10 1.24 -5.73
CA LYS A 112 7.98 1.31 -4.27
C LYS A 112 9.16 1.98 -3.57
N MET A 113 10.26 2.27 -4.27
CA MET A 113 11.48 2.85 -3.67
C MET A 113 11.24 4.06 -2.78
N PRO A 114 10.34 5.03 -3.12
CA PRO A 114 10.11 6.19 -2.25
C PRO A 114 9.60 5.85 -0.84
N ASP A 115 8.95 4.70 -0.69
CA ASP A 115 8.36 4.27 0.59
C ASP A 115 9.23 3.26 1.34
N MET A 116 10.32 2.80 0.74
CA MET A 116 11.17 1.75 1.31
C MET A 116 12.40 2.33 2.00
N ASN A 117 12.85 1.65 3.04
CA ASN A 117 14.03 2.02 3.82
C ASN A 117 15.30 1.31 3.30
N CYS A 118 15.44 1.23 1.99
CA CYS A 118 16.61 0.63 1.34
C CYS A 118 17.28 1.67 0.43
N PHE A 119 18.58 1.48 0.20
CA PHE A 119 19.37 2.40 -0.61
C PHE A 119 19.53 1.92 -2.06
N THR A 120 19.35 0.64 -2.31
CA THR A 120 19.56 0.05 -3.64
C THR A 120 18.32 -0.70 -4.11
N VAL A 121 18.18 -0.81 -5.43
CA VAL A 121 17.07 -1.56 -6.05
C VAL A 121 17.17 -3.05 -5.70
N GLU A 122 18.39 -3.60 -5.62
CA GLU A 122 18.60 -5.00 -5.26
C GLU A 122 18.07 -5.32 -3.85
N ALA A 123 18.34 -4.43 -2.89
CA ALA A 123 17.81 -4.57 -1.53
C ALA A 123 16.28 -4.55 -1.53
N ALA A 124 15.68 -3.64 -2.31
CA ALA A 124 14.25 -3.56 -2.48
C ALA A 124 13.68 -4.84 -3.12
N MET A 125 14.34 -5.38 -4.13
CA MET A 125 13.94 -6.63 -4.78
C MET A 125 13.93 -7.81 -3.81
N ARG A 126 14.92 -7.88 -2.92
CA ARG A 126 14.96 -8.93 -1.87
C ARG A 126 13.80 -8.80 -0.89
N MET A 127 13.46 -7.58 -0.49
CA MET A 127 12.31 -7.32 0.39
C MET A 127 11.00 -7.76 -0.26
N ILE A 128 10.83 -7.45 -1.54
CA ILE A 128 9.64 -7.83 -2.30
C ILE A 128 9.57 -9.35 -2.50
N ALA A 129 10.70 -9.98 -2.79
CA ALA A 129 10.78 -11.45 -2.91
C ALA A 129 10.38 -12.13 -1.60
N GLY A 130 10.79 -11.59 -0.45
CA GLY A 130 10.36 -12.07 0.86
C GLY A 130 8.85 -11.96 1.07
N THR A 131 8.26 -10.85 0.65
CA THR A 131 6.81 -10.66 0.68
C THR A 131 6.10 -11.66 -0.23
N ALA A 132 6.61 -11.89 -1.44
CA ALA A 132 6.06 -12.88 -2.37
C ALA A 132 6.08 -14.29 -1.76
N ARG A 133 7.18 -14.66 -1.13
CA ARG A 133 7.30 -15.94 -0.42
C ARG A 133 6.23 -16.08 0.66
N SER A 134 5.99 -15.04 1.42
CA SER A 134 4.96 -15.05 2.48
C SER A 134 3.54 -15.16 1.93
N MET A 135 3.34 -14.81 0.66
CA MET A 135 2.05 -14.90 -0.03
C MET A 135 1.85 -16.21 -0.78
N GLY A 136 2.87 -17.07 -0.83
CA GLY A 136 2.82 -18.29 -1.64
C GLY A 136 3.09 -18.05 -3.11
N ILE A 137 3.81 -17.00 -3.46
CA ILE A 137 4.21 -16.66 -4.82
C ILE A 137 5.71 -16.94 -4.96
N ASN A 138 6.10 -17.75 -5.92
CA ASN A 138 7.51 -18.02 -6.21
C ASN A 138 8.09 -16.93 -7.11
N VAL A 139 9.34 -16.57 -6.85
CA VAL A 139 10.10 -15.71 -7.76
C VAL A 139 10.99 -16.63 -8.59
N VAL A 140 10.75 -16.66 -9.92
CA VAL A 140 11.47 -17.54 -10.84
C VAL A 140 12.67 -16.84 -11.47
N GLY A 141 13.72 -17.60 -11.71
CA GLY A 141 14.97 -17.11 -12.27
C GLY A 141 16.04 -16.84 -11.20
N GLU A 142 17.21 -16.42 -11.66
CA GLU A 142 18.31 -16.08 -10.79
C GLU A 142 18.26 -14.60 -10.39
N PHE A 143 18.65 -14.31 -9.17
CA PHE A 143 18.79 -12.93 -8.71
C PHE A 143 19.83 -12.20 -9.57
N PRO A 144 19.49 -11.07 -10.20
CA PRO A 144 20.44 -10.38 -11.05
C PRO A 144 21.61 -9.82 -10.23
N ASN A 145 22.81 -10.18 -10.64
CA ASN A 145 24.03 -9.58 -10.12
C ASN A 145 24.25 -8.25 -10.84
N ILE A 146 24.02 -7.19 -10.11
CA ILE A 146 24.23 -5.85 -10.64
C ILE A 146 25.45 -5.24 -9.99
#